data_abc5be2b728060f1266e85f854086ae5
#
_entry.id   abc5be2b728060f1266e85f854086ae5
#
_cell.length_a   1.000
_cell.length_b   1.000
_cell.length_c   1.000
_cell.angle_alpha   90.00
_cell.angle_beta   90.00
_cell.angle_gamma   90.00
#
_symmetry.space_group_name_H-M   'P 1'
#
loop_
_entity.id
_entity.type
_entity.pdbx_description
1 polymer ?
#
loop_
_entity_poly.entity_id
_entity_poly.type
_entity_poly.pdbx_seq_one_letter_code
_entity_poly.pdbx_strand_id
1 'polypeptide(L)'
;MAGRYFSRKVLAVVVFLLGATVATTLLVRFFRGPDRETYLAKNERIVQSLPLPPGAHEIGRQLLSIEESWGEQFSHTVGYTTHVSYAVPNTRTDADIVGFYKKRMSGWRRESWTVDRLLFACFDRNAATVAIDTTGMELLGGATRKTYGIAVTHAGGTCD
;
A
#
# COMPACT_ATOMS: atom_id res chain seq x y z
N MET A 1 -9.15 -55.55 28.77
CA MET A 1 -9.92 -54.60 27.92
C MET A 1 -9.67 -53.11 28.24
N ALA A 2 -8.87 -52.74 29.23
CA ALA A 2 -8.61 -51.36 29.67
C ALA A 2 -7.72 -50.55 28.72
N GLY A 3 -6.82 -51.17 27.98
CA GLY A 3 -5.83 -50.45 27.14
C GLY A 3 -6.39 -49.68 25.92
N ARG A 4 -7.51 -50.12 25.35
CA ARG A 4 -8.13 -49.43 24.19
C ARG A 4 -8.93 -48.17 24.57
N TYR A 5 -9.41 -48.09 25.80
CA TYR A 5 -10.17 -46.92 26.29
C TYR A 5 -9.24 -45.74 26.63
N PHE A 6 -8.06 -46.06 27.17
CA PHE A 6 -7.04 -45.04 27.48
C PHE A 6 -6.52 -44.38 26.21
N SER A 7 -6.26 -45.16 25.15
CA SER A 7 -5.79 -44.66 23.85
C SER A 7 -6.79 -43.69 23.16
N ARG A 8 -8.08 -43.94 23.24
CA ARG A 8 -9.12 -43.08 22.66
C ARG A 8 -9.24 -41.71 23.36
N LYS A 9 -9.14 -41.70 24.69
CA LYS A 9 -9.17 -40.47 25.49
C LYS A 9 -7.92 -39.61 25.22
N VAL A 10 -6.75 -40.23 25.14
CA VAL A 10 -5.50 -39.54 24.83
C VAL A 10 -5.56 -38.98 23.40
N LEU A 11 -6.07 -39.75 22.44
CA LEU A 11 -6.23 -39.28 21.07
C LEU A 11 -7.17 -38.07 20.99
N ALA A 12 -8.30 -38.10 21.69
CA ALA A 12 -9.27 -37.00 21.74
C ALA A 12 -8.63 -35.71 22.32
N VAL A 13 -7.86 -35.84 23.41
CA VAL A 13 -7.16 -34.71 24.01
C VAL A 13 -6.11 -34.11 23.04
N VAL A 14 -5.34 -34.96 22.37
CA VAL A 14 -4.33 -34.52 21.39
C VAL A 14 -5.00 -33.79 20.22
N VAL A 15 -6.10 -34.33 19.68
CA VAL A 15 -6.85 -33.68 18.58
C VAL A 15 -7.43 -32.33 19.04
N PHE A 16 -7.97 -32.28 20.26
CA PHE A 16 -8.48 -31.01 20.80
C PHE A 16 -7.38 -29.96 20.99
N LEU A 17 -6.22 -30.35 21.53
CA LEU A 17 -5.08 -29.43 21.69
C LEU A 17 -4.53 -28.94 20.36
N LEU A 18 -4.44 -29.82 19.36
CA LEU A 18 -4.03 -29.42 17.99
C LEU A 18 -5.05 -28.46 17.37
N GLY A 19 -6.34 -28.73 17.49
CA GLY A 19 -7.41 -27.86 17.03
C GLY A 19 -7.37 -26.48 17.70
N ALA A 20 -7.18 -26.43 19.01
CA ALA A 20 -7.07 -25.20 19.77
C ALA A 20 -5.83 -24.38 19.36
N THR A 21 -4.67 -25.02 19.15
CA THR A 21 -3.45 -24.34 18.69
C THR A 21 -3.61 -23.76 17.27
N VAL A 22 -4.22 -24.50 16.36
CA VAL A 22 -4.49 -24.00 15.00
C VAL A 22 -5.46 -22.81 15.05
N ALA A 23 -6.55 -22.92 15.79
CA ALA A 23 -7.53 -21.85 15.95
C ALA A 23 -6.91 -20.59 16.57
N THR A 24 -6.09 -20.74 17.61
CA THR A 24 -5.38 -19.61 18.23
C THR A 24 -4.37 -18.97 17.26
N THR A 25 -3.65 -19.78 16.48
CA THR A 25 -2.69 -19.25 15.49
C THR A 25 -3.41 -18.46 14.38
N LEU A 26 -4.55 -18.95 13.90
CA LEU A 26 -5.37 -18.26 12.91
C LEU A 26 -5.95 -16.95 13.46
N LEU A 27 -6.47 -16.96 14.68
CA LEU A 27 -6.94 -15.77 15.39
C LEU A 27 -5.83 -14.73 15.55
N VAL A 28 -4.67 -15.13 16.04
CA VAL A 28 -3.52 -14.23 16.21
C VAL A 28 -3.08 -13.62 14.88
N ARG A 29 -3.07 -14.41 13.80
CA ARG A 29 -2.75 -13.89 12.46
C ARG A 29 -3.81 -12.90 11.96
N PHE A 30 -5.07 -13.18 12.19
CA PHE A 30 -6.18 -12.31 11.82
C PHE A 30 -6.09 -10.95 12.54
N PHE A 31 -5.80 -10.95 13.85
CA PHE A 31 -5.70 -9.72 14.64
C PHE A 31 -4.37 -8.96 14.48
N ARG A 32 -3.30 -9.63 14.07
CA ARG A 32 -2.00 -8.95 13.83
C ARG A 32 -1.98 -8.08 12.58
N GLY A 33 -2.92 -8.28 11.67
CA GLY A 33 -2.89 -7.60 10.39
C GLY A 33 -1.70 -8.03 9.50
N PRO A 34 -1.51 -7.39 8.37
CA PRO A 34 -0.41 -7.66 7.47
C PRO A 34 0.94 -7.21 8.07
N ASP A 35 2.00 -7.93 7.75
CA ASP A 35 3.36 -7.61 8.21
C ASP A 35 3.85 -6.29 7.62
N ARG A 36 3.92 -5.27 8.46
CA ARG A 36 4.29 -3.90 8.09
C ARG A 36 5.65 -3.83 7.40
N GLU A 37 6.64 -4.56 7.89
CA GLU A 37 8.00 -4.52 7.33
C GLU A 37 8.06 -5.12 5.94
N THR A 38 7.34 -6.21 5.71
CA THR A 38 7.22 -6.83 4.38
C THR A 38 6.56 -5.88 3.38
N TYR A 39 5.48 -5.19 3.76
CA TYR A 39 4.81 -4.21 2.89
C TYR A 39 5.70 -3.02 2.62
N LEU A 40 6.34 -2.49 3.64
CA LEU A 40 7.30 -1.39 3.49
C LEU A 40 8.40 -1.75 2.49
N ALA A 41 9.03 -2.92 2.65
CA ALA A 41 10.10 -3.37 1.75
C ALA A 41 9.63 -3.55 0.31
N LYS A 42 8.38 -4.02 0.08
CA LYS A 42 7.79 -4.16 -1.25
C LYS A 42 7.50 -2.80 -1.89
N ASN A 43 6.86 -1.90 -1.14
CA ASN A 43 6.54 -0.56 -1.61
C ASN A 43 7.82 0.23 -1.93
N GLU A 44 8.83 0.15 -1.08
CA GLU A 44 10.14 0.80 -1.28
C GLU A 44 10.83 0.34 -2.57
N ARG A 45 10.82 -0.95 -2.86
CA ARG A 45 11.37 -1.47 -4.13
C ARG A 45 10.66 -0.87 -5.35
N ILE A 46 9.34 -0.70 -5.27
CA ILE A 46 8.58 -0.07 -6.34
C ILE A 46 8.96 1.40 -6.45
N VAL A 47 8.93 2.17 -5.34
CA VAL A 47 9.31 3.59 -5.32
C VAL A 47 10.70 3.79 -5.92
N GLN A 48 11.69 2.99 -5.50
CA GLN A 48 13.07 3.08 -6.01
C GLN A 48 13.20 2.72 -7.49
N SER A 49 12.30 1.91 -8.02
CA SER A 49 12.29 1.52 -9.44
C SER A 49 11.60 2.55 -10.34
N LEU A 50 10.83 3.49 -9.76
CA LEU A 50 10.13 4.49 -10.54
C LEU A 50 11.11 5.56 -11.03
N PRO A 51 11.08 5.87 -12.32
CA PRO A 51 11.88 6.97 -12.86
C PRO A 51 11.33 8.30 -12.33
N LEU A 52 12.21 9.27 -12.10
CA LEU A 52 11.81 10.62 -11.71
C LEU A 52 11.80 11.58 -12.91
N PRO A 53 10.82 12.48 -12.99
CA PRO A 53 10.86 13.59 -13.95
C PRO A 53 12.13 14.44 -13.77
N PRO A 54 12.72 14.98 -14.84
CA PRO A 54 13.89 15.85 -14.75
C PRO A 54 13.65 17.03 -13.79
N GLY A 55 14.56 17.19 -12.83
CA GLY A 55 14.51 18.22 -11.81
C GLY A 55 13.62 17.88 -10.60
N ALA A 56 12.99 16.70 -10.58
CA ALA A 56 12.26 16.23 -9.40
C ALA A 56 13.23 15.77 -8.31
N HIS A 57 12.90 16.08 -7.06
CA HIS A 57 13.60 15.59 -5.89
C HIS A 57 12.62 15.32 -4.77
N GLU A 58 12.89 14.28 -3.97
CA GLU A 58 12.06 13.91 -2.83
C GLU A 58 12.12 14.98 -1.74
N ILE A 59 10.95 15.32 -1.19
CA ILE A 59 10.81 16.30 -0.11
C ILE A 59 10.15 15.71 1.14
N GLY A 60 9.52 14.57 1.02
CA GLY A 60 8.89 13.88 2.15
C GLY A 60 8.47 12.47 1.84
N ARG A 61 8.37 11.65 2.89
CA ARG A 61 7.95 10.25 2.80
C ARG A 61 7.17 9.87 4.04
N GLN A 62 6.06 9.16 3.82
CA GLN A 62 5.18 8.67 4.88
C GLN A 62 4.73 7.24 4.61
N LEU A 63 4.57 6.46 5.65
CA LEU A 63 3.92 5.15 5.60
C LEU A 63 2.55 5.28 6.28
N LEU A 64 1.51 5.05 5.51
CA LEU A 64 0.12 5.10 5.95
C LEU A 64 -0.45 3.69 6.05
N SER A 65 -1.19 3.40 7.12
CA SER A 65 -1.98 2.18 7.23
C SER A 65 -3.24 2.31 6.37
N ILE A 66 -3.63 1.19 5.74
CA ILE A 66 -4.94 1.06 5.10
C ILE A 66 -5.81 0.32 6.09
N GLU A 67 -6.90 0.93 6.50
CA GLU A 67 -7.82 0.37 7.49
C GLU A 67 -9.17 0.06 6.84
N GLU A 68 -9.70 -1.13 7.10
CA GLU A 68 -11.09 -1.48 6.83
C GLU A 68 -11.88 -1.42 8.13
N SER A 69 -13.03 -0.73 8.08
CA SER A 69 -13.93 -0.60 9.21
C SER A 69 -15.07 -1.60 9.09
N TRP A 70 -15.27 -2.40 10.12
CA TRP A 70 -16.43 -3.30 10.27
C TRP A 70 -17.39 -2.70 11.30
N GLY A 71 -18.33 -1.86 10.83
CA GLY A 71 -19.19 -1.08 11.71
C GLY A 71 -18.47 0.08 12.37
N GLU A 72 -19.15 0.77 13.29
CA GLU A 72 -18.65 2.02 13.90
C GLU A 72 -17.53 1.82 14.94
N GLN A 73 -17.26 0.59 15.37
CA GLN A 73 -16.37 0.33 16.52
C GLN A 73 -15.13 -0.54 16.23
N PHE A 74 -15.05 -1.15 15.06
CA PHE A 74 -13.95 -2.06 14.73
C PHE A 74 -13.30 -1.68 13.40
N SER A 75 -12.04 -1.31 13.46
CA SER A 75 -11.18 -1.19 12.28
C SER A 75 -10.01 -2.14 12.40
N HIS A 76 -9.53 -2.66 11.29
CA HIS A 76 -8.30 -3.43 11.24
C HIS A 76 -7.45 -3.02 10.02
N THR A 77 -6.15 -3.07 10.20
CA THR A 77 -5.21 -2.74 9.13
C THR A 77 -5.16 -3.87 8.11
N VAL A 78 -5.50 -3.58 6.85
CA VAL A 78 -5.48 -4.55 5.73
C VAL A 78 -4.24 -4.40 4.85
N GLY A 79 -3.50 -3.30 4.97
CA GLY A 79 -2.30 -3.05 4.19
C GLY A 79 -1.61 -1.75 4.57
N TYR A 80 -0.61 -1.39 3.76
CA TYR A 80 0.15 -0.15 3.94
C TYR A 80 0.42 0.51 2.59
N THR A 81 0.30 1.84 2.58
CA THR A 81 0.68 2.69 1.44
C THR A 81 1.92 3.48 1.80
N THR A 82 2.93 3.45 0.94
CA THR A 82 4.05 4.39 1.01
C THR A 82 3.72 5.60 0.15
N HIS A 83 3.60 6.75 0.78
CA HIS A 83 3.41 8.03 0.10
C HIS A 83 4.72 8.79 0.06
N VAL A 84 5.13 9.22 -1.14
CA VAL A 84 6.36 10.00 -1.35
C VAL A 84 6.00 11.29 -2.05
N SER A 85 6.39 12.40 -1.46
CA SER A 85 6.19 13.74 -2.04
C SER A 85 7.47 14.21 -2.74
N TYR A 86 7.30 14.80 -3.91
CA TYR A 86 8.39 15.33 -4.73
C TYR A 86 8.14 16.77 -5.08
N ALA A 87 9.18 17.59 -5.01
CA ALA A 87 9.18 18.92 -5.62
C ALA A 87 9.68 18.83 -7.06
N VAL A 88 9.10 19.66 -7.92
CA VAL A 88 9.49 19.79 -9.34
C VAL A 88 9.63 21.26 -9.71
N PRO A 89 10.34 21.59 -10.81
CA PRO A 89 10.36 22.95 -11.35
C PRO A 89 8.94 23.47 -11.64
N ASN A 90 8.66 24.71 -11.27
CA ASN A 90 7.34 25.33 -11.47
C ASN A 90 6.91 25.42 -12.94
N THR A 91 7.83 25.25 -13.87
CA THR A 91 7.55 25.19 -15.31
C THR A 91 6.87 23.88 -15.74
N ARG A 92 6.84 22.86 -14.89
CA ARG A 92 6.15 21.60 -15.17
C ARG A 92 4.66 21.73 -14.94
N THR A 93 3.89 21.26 -15.89
CA THR A 93 2.43 21.14 -15.74
C THR A 93 2.06 19.78 -15.14
N ASP A 94 0.83 19.64 -14.64
CA ASP A 94 0.30 18.36 -14.18
C ASP A 94 0.29 17.33 -15.31
N ALA A 95 -0.10 17.76 -16.50
CA ALA A 95 -0.08 16.93 -17.70
C ALA A 95 1.34 16.43 -18.05
N ASP A 96 2.38 17.23 -17.82
CA ASP A 96 3.78 16.83 -18.05
C ASP A 96 4.18 15.72 -17.08
N ILE A 97 3.82 15.84 -15.80
CA ILE A 97 4.12 14.85 -14.75
C ILE A 97 3.43 13.54 -15.08
N VAL A 98 2.11 13.56 -15.26
CA VAL A 98 1.33 12.37 -15.58
C VAL A 98 1.76 11.77 -16.92
N GLY A 99 2.00 12.59 -17.93
CA GLY A 99 2.48 12.16 -19.24
C GLY A 99 3.86 11.48 -19.19
N PHE A 100 4.73 11.93 -18.27
CA PHE A 100 6.04 11.32 -18.03
C PHE A 100 5.89 9.87 -17.55
N TYR A 101 5.02 9.63 -16.56
CA TYR A 101 4.78 8.29 -16.01
C TYR A 101 4.01 7.40 -17.01
N LYS A 102 3.00 7.94 -17.70
CA LYS A 102 2.28 7.20 -18.74
C LYS A 102 3.21 6.61 -19.82
N LYS A 103 4.27 7.32 -20.18
CA LYS A 103 5.25 6.83 -21.16
C LYS A 103 6.20 5.78 -20.59
N ARG A 104 6.49 5.80 -19.29
CA ARG A 104 7.52 4.95 -18.68
C ARG A 104 6.98 3.72 -17.96
N MET A 105 5.74 3.74 -17.55
CA MET A 105 5.08 2.61 -16.92
C MET A 105 4.40 1.71 -17.97
N SER A 106 5.14 1.36 -19.02
CA SER A 106 4.68 0.41 -20.04
C SER A 106 4.47 -0.97 -19.40
N GLY A 107 3.33 -1.61 -19.71
CA GLY A 107 2.95 -2.91 -19.13
C GLY A 107 2.23 -2.85 -17.79
N TRP A 108 1.95 -1.64 -17.28
CA TRP A 108 1.01 -1.43 -16.20
C TRP A 108 -0.38 -1.12 -16.79
N ARG A 109 -1.45 -1.68 -16.18
CA ARG A 109 -2.81 -1.20 -16.45
C ARG A 109 -2.88 0.23 -15.91
N ARG A 110 -3.50 1.12 -16.63
CA ARG A 110 -3.56 2.52 -16.26
C ARG A 110 -4.96 3.08 -16.36
N GLU A 111 -5.28 3.95 -15.43
CA GLU A 111 -6.42 4.82 -15.45
C GLU A 111 -5.99 6.25 -15.15
N SER A 112 -6.70 7.23 -15.62
CA SER A 112 -6.47 8.63 -15.27
C SER A 112 -7.78 9.38 -15.31
N TRP A 113 -7.98 10.21 -14.31
CA TRP A 113 -9.18 11.02 -14.15
C TRP A 113 -8.82 12.41 -13.63
N THR A 114 -9.75 13.33 -13.75
CA THR A 114 -9.61 14.70 -13.23
C THR A 114 -10.70 14.92 -12.19
N VAL A 115 -10.32 15.36 -10.99
CA VAL A 115 -11.21 15.76 -9.93
C VAL A 115 -10.86 17.21 -9.56
N ASP A 116 -11.81 18.12 -9.60
CA ASP A 116 -11.62 19.53 -9.24
C ASP A 116 -10.40 20.20 -9.90
N ARG A 117 -10.16 19.91 -11.18
CA ARG A 117 -9.00 20.34 -11.98
C ARG A 117 -7.66 19.68 -11.62
N LEU A 118 -7.66 18.74 -10.73
CA LEU A 118 -6.48 17.97 -10.35
C LEU A 118 -6.39 16.72 -11.22
N LEU A 119 -5.22 16.45 -11.72
CA LEU A 119 -4.98 15.29 -12.58
C LEU A 119 -4.38 14.17 -11.75
N PHE A 120 -5.11 13.05 -11.72
CA PHE A 120 -4.66 11.81 -11.10
C PHE A 120 -4.33 10.78 -12.16
N ALA A 121 -3.36 9.94 -11.89
CA ALA A 121 -3.09 8.76 -12.68
C ALA A 121 -2.81 7.58 -11.77
N CYS A 122 -3.43 6.46 -12.06
CA CYS A 122 -3.26 5.23 -11.33
C CYS A 122 -2.75 4.13 -12.25
N PHE A 123 -1.85 3.31 -11.76
CA PHE A 123 -1.20 2.24 -12.50
C PHE A 123 -1.20 0.96 -11.67
N ASP A 124 -1.75 -0.13 -12.21
CA ASP A 124 -1.81 -1.42 -11.56
C ASP A 124 -0.92 -2.45 -12.23
N ARG A 125 -0.20 -3.21 -11.43
CA ARG A 125 0.54 -4.38 -11.89
C ARG A 125 0.80 -5.36 -10.75
N ASN A 126 0.41 -6.64 -10.92
CA ASN A 126 0.73 -7.72 -9.97
C ASN A 126 0.36 -7.39 -8.52
N ALA A 127 -0.86 -6.95 -8.28
CA ALA A 127 -1.37 -6.52 -6.99
C ALA A 127 -0.62 -5.33 -6.36
N ALA A 128 0.15 -4.57 -7.15
CA ALA A 128 0.73 -3.31 -6.75
C ALA A 128 0.05 -2.17 -7.50
N THR A 129 -0.28 -1.12 -6.78
CA THR A 129 -0.89 0.09 -7.32
C THR A 129 0.03 1.27 -7.09
N VAL A 130 0.22 2.10 -8.10
CA VAL A 130 0.95 3.37 -8.04
C VAL A 130 0.00 4.48 -8.44
N ALA A 131 -0.41 5.30 -7.48
CA ALA A 131 -1.21 6.47 -7.73
C ALA A 131 -0.33 7.74 -7.76
N ILE A 132 -0.57 8.62 -8.71
CA ILE A 132 0.12 9.89 -8.86
C ILE A 132 -0.88 11.00 -8.66
N ASP A 133 -0.59 11.86 -7.70
CA ASP A 133 -1.37 13.03 -7.33
C ASP A 133 -0.55 14.29 -7.60
N THR A 134 -1.08 15.20 -8.42
CA THR A 134 -0.37 16.44 -8.81
C THR A 134 -0.86 17.67 -8.04
N THR A 135 -1.54 17.47 -6.92
CA THR A 135 -2.28 18.52 -6.21
C THR A 135 -1.44 19.50 -5.40
N GLY A 136 -0.14 19.28 -5.26
CA GLY A 136 0.67 19.97 -4.27
C GLY A 136 1.31 21.26 -4.75
N MET A 137 1.21 22.29 -3.90
CA MET A 137 2.16 23.43 -3.90
C MET A 137 2.63 23.61 -2.44
N GLU A 138 3.93 23.53 -2.22
CA GLU A 138 4.52 23.72 -0.90
C GLU A 138 5.47 24.90 -0.85
N LEU A 139 5.50 25.57 0.31
CA LEU A 139 6.47 26.62 0.57
C LEU A 139 7.77 25.99 1.07
N LEU A 140 8.74 25.85 0.18
CA LEU A 140 10.05 25.28 0.46
C LEU A 140 11.13 26.36 0.39
N GLY A 141 11.79 26.60 1.52
CA GLY A 141 12.88 27.58 1.58
C GLY A 141 12.46 29.03 1.21
N GLY A 142 11.22 29.42 1.54
CA GLY A 142 10.69 30.75 1.25
C GLY A 142 10.15 30.95 -0.20
N ALA A 143 10.18 29.92 -1.04
CA ALA A 143 9.60 29.95 -2.39
C ALA A 143 8.52 28.89 -2.54
N THR A 144 7.39 29.24 -3.17
CA THR A 144 6.35 28.29 -3.53
C THR A 144 6.87 27.37 -4.64
N ARG A 145 6.90 26.08 -4.40
CA ARG A 145 7.29 25.06 -5.37
C ARG A 145 6.12 24.14 -5.68
N LYS A 146 6.05 23.75 -6.95
CA LYS A 146 5.11 22.72 -7.37
C LYS A 146 5.54 21.37 -6.83
N THR A 147 4.58 20.63 -6.25
CA THR A 147 4.82 19.30 -5.72
C THR A 147 3.86 18.30 -6.36
N TYR A 148 4.21 17.04 -6.29
CA TYR A 148 3.33 15.92 -6.61
C TYR A 148 3.60 14.76 -5.67
N GLY A 149 2.59 13.94 -5.44
CA GLY A 149 2.68 12.75 -4.62
C GLY A 149 2.71 11.47 -5.45
N ILE A 150 3.42 10.46 -4.96
CA ILE A 150 3.32 9.09 -5.44
C ILE A 150 2.91 8.23 -4.25
N ALA A 151 1.75 7.59 -4.35
CA ALA A 151 1.30 6.59 -3.39
C ALA A 151 1.51 5.20 -3.97
N VAL A 152 2.26 4.36 -3.28
CA VAL A 152 2.50 2.96 -3.67
C VAL A 152 1.84 2.05 -2.65
N THR A 153 0.89 1.25 -3.13
CA THR A 153 0.15 0.27 -2.33
C THR A 153 0.40 -1.12 -2.88
N HIS A 154 0.65 -2.09 -2.01
CA HIS A 154 0.80 -3.49 -2.40
C HIS A 154 -0.27 -4.32 -1.68
N ALA A 155 -1.00 -5.17 -2.42
CA ALA A 155 -2.12 -6.00 -1.96
C ALA A 155 -3.30 -5.20 -1.38
N GLY A 156 -4.26 -4.87 -2.20
CA GLY A 156 -5.56 -4.30 -1.79
C GLY A 156 -5.89 -2.93 -2.36
N GLY A 157 -4.95 -2.24 -3.01
CA GLY A 157 -5.28 -1.07 -3.81
C GLY A 157 -5.68 -1.51 -5.22
N THR A 158 -6.81 -1.03 -5.70
CA THR A 158 -7.20 -1.09 -7.12
C THR A 158 -7.32 0.33 -7.63
N CYS A 159 -7.19 0.50 -8.94
CA CYS A 159 -7.44 1.80 -9.58
C CYS A 159 -8.94 2.02 -9.88
N ASP A 160 -9.81 1.13 -9.37
CA ASP A 160 -11.25 1.16 -9.61
C ASP A 160 -11.95 2.15 -8.69
#